data_ecdcd2606047b94e67e578b1492bfbd5
#
_entry.id   ecdcd2606047b94e67e578b1492bfbd5
#
_cell.length_a   1.000
_cell.length_b   1.000
_cell.length_c   1.000
_cell.angle_alpha   90.00
_cell.angle_beta   90.00
_cell.angle_gamma   90.00
#
_symmetry.space_group_name_H-M   'P 1'
#
loop_
_entity.id
_entity.type
_entity.pdbx_description
1 polymer ?
#
loop_
_entity_poly.entity_id
_entity_poly.type
_entity_poly.pdbx_seq_one_letter_code
_entity_poly.pdbx_strand_id
1 'polypeptide(L)'
;VRTEETDGYNAVQIAFGAIDPRKVTKPMAGHFAKAGVTPRRHIAEIRFADADAAANYEVGQELTADIFEAGAFVDVTGTSKGKGYAGTMKRHGFAGQGAAHGTQAVHRRPGSIGACATPGRVFKGMRMSGRMGGDRVTALNLKVQKVDTESGLLLIKGAIPGPKGCLVMVKSAVKGGAK
;
A
#
# COMPACT_ATOMS: atom_id res chain seq x y z
N VAL A 1 10.95 -16.57 7.59
CA VAL A 1 10.35 -17.27 6.44
C VAL A 1 9.08 -17.97 6.90
N ARG A 2 8.04 -17.97 6.08
CA ARG A 2 6.76 -18.70 6.24
C ARG A 2 6.71 -19.82 5.23
N THR A 3 6.28 -20.99 5.65
CA THR A 3 6.19 -22.16 4.80
C THR A 3 4.77 -22.72 4.81
N GLU A 4 4.39 -23.43 3.73
CA GLU A 4 3.06 -24.02 3.63
C GLU A 4 2.79 -25.05 4.72
N GLU A 5 3.82 -25.81 5.13
CA GLU A 5 3.72 -26.84 6.17
C GLU A 5 3.40 -26.27 7.55
N THR A 6 4.00 -25.13 7.92
CA THR A 6 3.87 -24.57 9.26
C THR A 6 2.81 -23.46 9.35
N ASP A 7 2.67 -22.65 8.29
CA ASP A 7 1.86 -21.45 8.29
C ASP A 7 0.69 -21.51 7.28
N GLY A 8 0.66 -22.50 6.39
CA GLY A 8 -0.37 -22.68 5.36
C GLY A 8 -0.18 -21.78 4.13
N TYR A 9 0.97 -21.09 4.00
CA TYR A 9 1.34 -20.30 2.85
C TYR A 9 2.83 -19.97 2.83
N ASN A 10 3.37 -19.68 1.64
CA ASN A 10 4.77 -19.30 1.46
C ASN A 10 4.92 -17.79 1.48
N ALA A 11 5.76 -17.26 2.37
CA ALA A 11 6.05 -15.84 2.47
C ALA A 11 7.39 -15.56 3.14
N VAL A 12 7.93 -14.37 2.89
CA VAL A 12 9.04 -13.81 3.64
C VAL A 12 8.54 -12.59 4.40
N GLN A 13 8.74 -12.61 5.71
CA GLN A 13 8.46 -11.47 6.57
C GLN A 13 9.69 -10.58 6.64
N ILE A 14 9.55 -9.34 6.21
CA ILE A 14 10.58 -8.30 6.25
C ILE A 14 10.28 -7.31 7.36
N ALA A 15 11.32 -6.78 7.98
CA ALA A 15 11.22 -5.83 9.07
C ALA A 15 12.11 -4.61 8.81
N PHE A 16 11.58 -3.40 9.07
CA PHE A 16 12.27 -2.14 8.80
C PHE A 16 12.11 -1.13 9.94
N GLY A 17 13.11 -0.26 10.06
CA GLY A 17 13.13 0.88 10.97
C GLY A 17 13.49 0.50 12.41
N ALA A 18 14.45 1.20 12.97
CA ALA A 18 14.85 1.00 14.36
C ALA A 18 13.74 1.40 15.34
N ILE A 19 13.64 0.66 16.44
CA ILE A 19 12.70 0.94 17.53
C ILE A 19 13.45 0.77 18.86
N ASP A 20 13.15 1.65 19.83
CA ASP A 20 13.64 1.51 21.19
C ASP A 20 13.05 0.21 21.81
N PRO A 21 13.86 -0.70 22.35
CA PRO A 21 13.39 -1.94 22.98
C PRO A 21 12.34 -1.74 24.06
N ARG A 22 12.36 -0.59 24.75
CA ARG A 22 11.36 -0.23 25.78
C ARG A 22 9.96 -0.04 25.23
N LYS A 23 9.85 0.29 23.91
CA LYS A 23 8.60 0.52 23.20
C LYS A 23 8.05 -0.73 22.52
N VAL A 24 8.76 -1.86 22.63
CA VAL A 24 8.36 -3.14 22.05
C VAL A 24 7.51 -3.90 23.04
N THR A 25 6.34 -4.35 22.61
CA THR A 25 5.47 -5.20 23.44
C THR A 25 6.09 -6.59 23.64
N LYS A 26 5.81 -7.23 24.77
CA LYS A 26 6.35 -8.57 25.10
C LYS A 26 6.12 -9.62 24.00
N PRO A 27 4.92 -9.74 23.37
CA PRO A 27 4.70 -10.69 22.28
C PRO A 27 5.60 -10.42 21.07
N MET A 28 5.79 -9.14 20.71
CA MET A 28 6.65 -8.76 19.59
C MET A 28 8.13 -8.98 19.91
N ALA A 29 8.55 -8.70 21.14
CA ALA A 29 9.91 -9.02 21.58
C ALA A 29 10.20 -10.52 21.46
N GLY A 30 9.27 -11.38 21.88
CA GLY A 30 9.37 -12.84 21.73
C GLY A 30 9.42 -13.28 20.25
N HIS A 31 8.64 -12.64 19.40
CA HIS A 31 8.65 -12.90 17.96
C HIS A 31 10.02 -12.63 17.32
N PHE A 32 10.63 -11.48 17.61
CA PHE A 32 11.97 -11.15 17.13
C PHE A 32 13.07 -12.00 17.77
N ALA A 33 12.93 -12.32 19.06
CA ALA A 33 13.88 -13.20 19.77
C ALA A 33 13.91 -14.61 19.17
N LYS A 34 12.75 -15.15 18.76
CA LYS A 34 12.68 -16.45 18.05
C LYS A 34 13.48 -16.45 16.75
N ALA A 35 13.52 -15.31 16.06
CA ALA A 35 14.28 -15.12 14.83
C ALA A 35 15.76 -14.71 15.08
N GLY A 36 16.16 -14.47 16.32
CA GLY A 36 17.51 -14.02 16.67
C GLY A 36 17.88 -12.62 16.18
N VAL A 37 16.88 -11.77 15.87
CA VAL A 37 17.11 -10.44 15.30
C VAL A 37 16.61 -9.33 16.23
N THR A 38 17.18 -8.13 16.07
CA THR A 38 16.77 -6.94 16.82
C THR A 38 15.37 -6.49 16.40
N PRO A 39 14.51 -6.09 17.33
CA PRO A 39 13.18 -5.58 17.02
C PRO A 39 13.20 -4.39 16.06
N ARG A 40 12.27 -4.39 15.12
CA ARG A 40 12.07 -3.32 14.13
C ARG A 40 10.65 -2.76 14.25
N ARG A 41 10.46 -1.52 13.77
CA ARG A 41 9.19 -0.80 13.92
C ARG A 41 8.10 -1.30 12.96
N HIS A 42 8.45 -1.60 11.74
CA HIS A 42 7.53 -1.98 10.68
C HIS A 42 7.80 -3.40 10.23
N ILE A 43 6.75 -4.19 10.16
CA ILE A 43 6.81 -5.57 9.70
C ILE A 43 5.82 -5.70 8.54
N ALA A 44 6.24 -6.36 7.49
CA ALA A 44 5.41 -6.66 6.34
C ALA A 44 5.75 -8.03 5.78
N GLU A 45 4.80 -8.67 5.12
CA GLU A 45 5.00 -9.96 4.47
C GLU A 45 4.88 -9.82 2.96
N ILE A 46 5.78 -10.47 2.26
CA ILE A 46 5.74 -10.66 0.81
C ILE A 46 5.44 -12.12 0.57
N ARG A 47 4.26 -12.40 -0.02
CA ARG A 47 3.84 -13.76 -0.37
C ARG A 47 4.42 -14.15 -1.71
N PHE A 48 4.82 -15.40 -1.80
CA PHE A 48 5.27 -16.04 -3.03
C PHE A 48 4.27 -17.13 -3.44
N ALA A 49 4.15 -17.34 -4.75
CA ALA A 49 3.35 -18.42 -5.28
C ALA A 49 4.07 -19.78 -5.08
N ASP A 50 5.41 -19.75 -5.24
CA ASP A 50 6.25 -20.93 -5.20
C ASP A 50 7.04 -21.00 -3.89
N ALA A 51 7.18 -22.19 -3.33
CA ALA A 51 7.96 -22.45 -2.12
C ALA A 51 9.45 -22.14 -2.32
N ASP A 52 10.00 -22.47 -3.48
CA ASP A 52 11.41 -22.29 -3.81
C ASP A 52 11.85 -20.83 -3.77
N ALA A 53 10.96 -19.91 -4.17
CA ALA A 53 11.23 -18.48 -4.10
C ALA A 53 11.38 -17.98 -2.66
N ALA A 54 10.67 -18.55 -1.70
CA ALA A 54 10.80 -18.22 -0.28
C ALA A 54 12.04 -18.86 0.35
N ALA A 55 12.45 -20.03 -0.13
CA ALA A 55 13.62 -20.76 0.37
C ALA A 55 14.96 -20.07 0.07
N ASN A 56 14.99 -19.13 -0.88
CA ASN A 56 16.19 -18.35 -1.22
C ASN A 56 16.56 -17.30 -0.15
N TYR A 57 15.71 -17.12 0.87
CA TYR A 57 15.92 -16.12 1.92
C TYR A 57 16.20 -16.78 3.27
N GLU A 58 17.20 -16.28 3.97
CA GLU A 58 17.55 -16.74 5.31
C GLU A 58 17.01 -15.80 6.39
N VAL A 59 16.75 -16.38 7.57
CA VAL A 59 16.31 -15.60 8.72
C VAL A 59 17.47 -14.75 9.22
N GLY A 60 17.23 -13.43 9.37
CA GLY A 60 18.26 -12.47 9.77
C GLY A 60 19.05 -11.85 8.62
N GLN A 61 18.81 -12.27 7.38
CA GLN A 61 19.42 -11.67 6.20
C GLN A 61 19.03 -10.18 6.08
N GLU A 62 20.00 -9.33 5.79
CA GLU A 62 19.76 -7.91 5.48
C GLU A 62 19.55 -7.72 3.98
N LEU A 63 18.43 -7.08 3.62
CA LEU A 63 18.09 -6.74 2.25
C LEU A 63 18.40 -5.26 2.03
N THR A 64 19.27 -4.94 1.11
CA THR A 64 19.68 -3.59 0.74
C THR A 64 19.12 -3.20 -0.63
N ALA A 65 19.39 -2.00 -1.12
CA ALA A 65 18.86 -1.52 -2.40
C ALA A 65 19.43 -2.26 -3.62
N ASP A 66 20.51 -2.98 -3.46
CA ASP A 66 21.22 -3.77 -4.49
C ASP A 66 20.42 -4.96 -5.05
N ILE A 67 19.36 -5.38 -4.36
CA ILE A 67 18.43 -6.40 -4.90
C ILE A 67 17.69 -5.91 -6.17
N PHE A 68 17.71 -4.60 -6.44
CA PHE A 68 17.07 -4.03 -7.61
C PHE A 68 18.11 -3.61 -8.66
N GLU A 69 17.83 -3.90 -9.90
CA GLU A 69 18.67 -3.50 -11.03
C GLU A 69 18.17 -2.22 -11.68
N ALA A 70 19.09 -1.40 -12.20
CA ALA A 70 18.75 -0.24 -13.02
C ALA A 70 18.02 -0.69 -14.30
N GLY A 71 16.90 -0.05 -14.61
CA GLY A 71 16.05 -0.42 -15.73
C GLY A 71 14.92 -1.40 -15.40
N ALA A 72 14.99 -2.11 -14.28
CA ALA A 72 13.95 -3.03 -13.84
C ALA A 72 12.62 -2.29 -13.54
N PHE A 73 11.51 -3.02 -13.67
CA PHE A 73 10.19 -2.51 -13.30
C PHE A 73 9.82 -2.95 -11.89
N VAL A 74 9.26 -2.02 -11.13
CA VAL A 74 8.85 -2.22 -9.74
C VAL A 74 7.43 -1.72 -9.48
N ASP A 75 6.76 -2.36 -8.52
CA ASP A 75 5.50 -1.93 -7.97
C ASP A 75 5.75 -1.29 -6.60
N VAL A 76 5.27 -0.08 -6.40
CA VAL A 76 5.47 0.68 -5.16
C VAL A 76 4.15 0.85 -4.43
N THR A 77 4.06 0.26 -3.25
CA THR A 77 2.88 0.35 -2.38
C THR A 77 3.14 1.30 -1.23
N GLY A 78 2.22 2.23 -1.02
CA GLY A 78 2.27 3.16 0.10
C GLY A 78 0.88 3.62 0.53
N THR A 79 0.84 4.44 1.57
CA THR A 79 -0.41 5.04 2.04
C THR A 79 -0.58 6.42 1.39
N SER A 80 -1.67 6.62 0.67
CA SER A 80 -1.95 7.88 -0.03
C SER A 80 -2.15 9.05 0.95
N LYS A 81 -1.94 10.27 0.46
CA LYS A 81 -2.18 11.48 1.27
C LYS A 81 -3.63 11.57 1.70
N GLY A 82 -3.89 11.72 3.00
CA GLY A 82 -5.23 11.93 3.54
C GLY A 82 -5.82 13.27 3.08
N LYS A 83 -7.10 13.27 2.70
CA LYS A 83 -7.86 14.45 2.27
C LYS A 83 -9.06 14.74 3.17
N GLY A 84 -9.16 14.00 4.29
CA GLY A 84 -10.26 14.11 5.24
C GLY A 84 -11.60 13.65 4.67
N TYR A 85 -12.69 14.17 5.23
CA TYR A 85 -14.04 13.94 4.71
C TYR A 85 -14.23 14.74 3.42
N ALA A 86 -14.62 14.09 2.34
CA ALA A 86 -14.81 14.70 1.04
C ALA A 86 -16.22 14.45 0.49
N GLY A 87 -16.80 15.49 -0.09
CA GLY A 87 -18.07 15.36 -0.80
C GLY A 87 -17.94 14.55 -2.09
N THR A 88 -19.08 14.16 -2.65
CA THR A 88 -19.16 13.30 -3.84
C THR A 88 -18.49 13.88 -5.07
N MET A 89 -18.50 15.20 -5.25
CA MET A 89 -17.79 15.85 -6.36
C MET A 89 -16.28 15.64 -6.26
N LYS A 90 -15.67 15.87 -5.09
CA LYS A 90 -14.23 15.68 -4.87
C LYS A 90 -13.83 14.21 -4.84
N ARG A 91 -14.66 13.37 -4.20
CA ARG A 91 -14.33 11.96 -3.96
C ARG A 91 -14.54 11.07 -5.19
N HIS A 92 -15.59 11.35 -5.97
CA HIS A 92 -16.03 10.49 -7.07
C HIS A 92 -16.16 11.19 -8.42
N GLY A 93 -15.90 12.52 -8.49
CA GLY A 93 -15.98 13.29 -9.71
C GLY A 93 -17.42 13.55 -10.18
N PHE A 94 -18.39 13.61 -9.28
CA PHE A 94 -19.78 13.93 -9.63
C PHE A 94 -19.87 15.36 -10.14
N ALA A 95 -20.70 15.58 -11.17
CA ALA A 95 -20.89 16.87 -11.82
C ALA A 95 -21.54 17.92 -10.91
N GLY A 96 -22.41 17.50 -10.00
CA GLY A 96 -23.27 18.40 -9.23
C GLY A 96 -24.38 19.00 -10.08
N GLN A 97 -24.97 20.08 -9.61
CA GLN A 97 -26.04 20.80 -10.33
C GLN A 97 -25.67 22.28 -10.52
N GLY A 98 -26.18 22.86 -11.61
CA GLY A 98 -25.96 24.28 -11.94
C GLY A 98 -26.49 25.22 -10.87
N ALA A 99 -26.06 26.48 -10.92
CA ALA A 99 -26.45 27.52 -9.96
C ALA A 99 -27.68 28.30 -10.34
N ALA A 100 -28.30 27.99 -11.49
CA ALA A 100 -29.46 28.72 -12.08
C ALA A 100 -30.63 27.78 -12.33
N HIS A 101 -31.70 28.29 -12.97
CA HIS A 101 -32.89 27.53 -13.41
C HIS A 101 -33.63 26.80 -12.27
N GLY A 102 -33.85 27.47 -11.12
CA GLY A 102 -34.61 26.91 -10.01
C GLY A 102 -33.88 25.91 -9.13
N THR A 103 -32.60 25.71 -9.34
CA THR A 103 -31.79 24.86 -8.49
C THR A 103 -31.60 25.51 -7.11
N GLN A 104 -32.10 24.85 -6.05
CA GLN A 104 -31.99 25.34 -4.66
C GLN A 104 -31.22 24.36 -3.79
N ALA A 105 -30.17 24.84 -3.10
CA ALA A 105 -29.44 24.12 -2.05
C ALA A 105 -28.89 22.73 -2.37
N VAL A 106 -28.83 22.33 -3.65
CA VAL A 106 -28.39 20.99 -4.09
C VAL A 106 -27.16 20.99 -4.99
N HIS A 107 -26.52 22.15 -5.18
CA HIS A 107 -25.40 22.35 -6.12
C HIS A 107 -24.28 21.33 -6.03
N ARG A 108 -23.88 20.96 -4.83
CA ARG A 108 -22.76 20.03 -4.56
C ARG A 108 -23.19 18.68 -3.98
N ARG A 109 -24.48 18.40 -3.98
CA ARG A 109 -25.04 17.15 -3.46
C ARG A 109 -24.93 16.01 -4.46
N PRO A 110 -25.01 14.73 -4.02
CA PRO A 110 -24.88 13.56 -4.89
C PRO A 110 -26.05 13.39 -5.88
N GLY A 111 -27.22 13.97 -5.59
CA GLY A 111 -28.44 13.73 -6.31
C GLY A 111 -29.19 12.49 -5.79
N SER A 112 -29.95 11.83 -6.65
CA SER A 112 -30.68 10.60 -6.29
C SER A 112 -29.71 9.48 -5.92
N ILE A 113 -30.04 8.71 -4.88
CA ILE A 113 -29.26 7.57 -4.39
C ILE A 113 -29.98 6.22 -4.62
N GLY A 114 -31.17 6.24 -5.22
CA GLY A 114 -31.93 5.03 -5.51
C GLY A 114 -33.29 5.31 -6.10
N ALA A 115 -34.09 4.26 -6.28
CA ALA A 115 -35.47 4.30 -6.69
C ALA A 115 -36.41 4.24 -5.46
N CYS A 116 -37.70 4.44 -5.66
CA CYS A 116 -38.71 4.54 -4.61
C CYS A 116 -39.02 3.18 -3.94
N ALA A 117 -40.25 2.71 -4.01
CA ALA A 117 -40.74 1.52 -3.31
C ALA A 117 -40.03 0.22 -3.72
N THR A 118 -39.59 0.13 -4.95
CA THR A 118 -38.80 -0.99 -5.49
C THR A 118 -37.46 -0.46 -5.98
N PRO A 119 -36.34 -0.89 -5.39
CA PRO A 119 -36.08 -1.99 -4.45
C PRO A 119 -36.27 -1.65 -2.95
N GLY A 120 -36.74 -0.46 -2.57
CA GLY A 120 -36.94 -0.02 -1.20
C GLY A 120 -35.68 0.10 -0.35
N ARG A 121 -34.50 0.14 -0.97
CA ARG A 121 -33.20 0.22 -0.30
C ARG A 121 -32.16 0.92 -1.19
N VAL A 122 -31.10 1.42 -0.58
CA VAL A 122 -29.90 1.88 -1.29
C VAL A 122 -28.98 0.68 -1.51
N PHE A 123 -28.49 0.51 -2.72
CA PHE A 123 -27.58 -0.60 -3.02
C PHE A 123 -26.23 -0.46 -2.32
N LYS A 124 -25.65 -1.58 -1.95
CA LYS A 124 -24.26 -1.62 -1.43
C LYS A 124 -23.30 -1.08 -2.48
N GLY A 125 -22.29 -0.34 -2.04
CA GLY A 125 -21.29 0.26 -2.96
C GLY A 125 -21.72 1.56 -3.62
N MET A 126 -22.93 2.10 -3.32
CA MET A 126 -23.35 3.42 -3.80
C MET A 126 -22.33 4.49 -3.42
N ARG A 127 -21.90 5.27 -4.40
CA ARG A 127 -20.91 6.33 -4.22
C ARG A 127 -21.47 7.50 -3.44
N MET A 128 -20.98 7.70 -2.23
CA MET A 128 -21.39 8.75 -1.30
C MET A 128 -20.19 9.54 -0.80
N SER A 129 -20.44 10.66 -0.13
CA SER A 129 -19.42 11.40 0.60
C SER A 129 -18.81 10.53 1.71
N GLY A 130 -17.57 10.81 2.08
CA GLY A 130 -16.86 10.08 3.13
C GLY A 130 -15.38 10.38 3.13
N ARG A 131 -14.63 9.60 3.91
CA ARG A 131 -13.18 9.72 3.98
C ARG A 131 -12.55 9.47 2.62
N MET A 132 -11.60 10.34 2.26
CA MET A 132 -10.81 10.25 1.04
C MET A 132 -9.32 10.30 1.38
N GLY A 133 -8.55 9.42 0.77
CA GLY A 133 -7.12 9.29 1.07
C GLY A 133 -6.85 8.58 2.40
N GLY A 134 -5.56 8.38 2.69
CA GLY A 134 -5.13 7.50 3.77
C GLY A 134 -5.35 6.02 3.45
N ASP A 135 -5.51 5.69 2.18
CA ASP A 135 -5.73 4.35 1.67
C ASP A 135 -4.42 3.74 1.17
N ARG A 136 -4.30 2.43 1.27
CA ARG A 136 -3.19 1.70 0.67
C ARG A 136 -3.36 1.70 -0.85
N VAL A 137 -2.38 2.25 -1.56
CA VAL A 137 -2.36 2.37 -3.02
C VAL A 137 -1.06 1.80 -3.55
N THR A 138 -1.12 1.10 -4.66
CA THR A 138 0.06 0.59 -5.36
C THR A 138 0.18 1.29 -6.71
N ALA A 139 1.31 1.94 -6.94
CA ALA A 139 1.70 2.41 -8.26
C ALA A 139 2.44 1.28 -8.98
N LEU A 140 1.88 0.81 -10.08
CA LEU A 140 2.37 -0.35 -10.82
C LEU A 140 3.36 0.07 -11.91
N ASN A 141 4.30 -0.83 -12.24
CA ASN A 141 5.20 -0.74 -13.40
C ASN A 141 6.02 0.57 -13.43
N LEU A 142 6.55 0.99 -12.30
CA LEU A 142 7.49 2.11 -12.25
C LEU A 142 8.89 1.61 -12.60
N LYS A 143 9.62 2.38 -13.42
CA LYS A 143 10.98 2.01 -13.82
C LYS A 143 12.00 2.51 -12.81
N VAL A 144 12.90 1.63 -12.38
CA VAL A 144 14.09 1.98 -11.60
C VAL A 144 15.08 2.68 -12.53
N GLN A 145 15.40 3.93 -12.24
CA GLN A 145 16.32 4.73 -13.06
C GLN A 145 17.78 4.49 -12.66
N LYS A 146 18.03 4.46 -11.36
CA LYS A 146 19.37 4.27 -10.80
C LYS A 146 19.26 3.63 -9.41
N VAL A 147 20.21 2.78 -9.10
CA VAL A 147 20.43 2.24 -7.75
C VAL A 147 21.77 2.80 -7.26
N ASP A 148 21.77 3.38 -6.09
CA ASP A 148 22.96 3.86 -5.40
C ASP A 148 23.11 3.03 -4.12
N THR A 149 24.02 2.07 -4.19
CA THR A 149 24.27 1.12 -3.11
C THR A 149 25.01 1.75 -1.94
N GLU A 150 25.87 2.75 -2.18
CA GLU A 150 26.63 3.42 -1.13
C GLU A 150 25.72 4.25 -0.22
N SER A 151 24.79 4.99 -0.83
CA SER A 151 23.82 5.81 -0.09
C SER A 151 22.54 5.06 0.28
N GLY A 152 22.37 3.82 -0.19
CA GLY A 152 21.14 3.04 0.00
C GLY A 152 19.91 3.65 -0.70
N LEU A 153 20.10 4.36 -1.82
CA LEU A 153 19.06 5.09 -2.54
C LEU A 153 18.58 4.34 -3.78
N LEU A 154 17.27 4.31 -3.96
CA LEU A 154 16.60 3.79 -5.13
C LEU A 154 15.86 4.93 -5.85
N LEU A 155 16.33 5.30 -7.05
CA LEU A 155 15.70 6.33 -7.87
C LEU A 155 14.68 5.69 -8.80
N ILE A 156 13.41 6.00 -8.58
CA ILE A 156 12.29 5.45 -9.34
C ILE A 156 11.63 6.56 -10.15
N LYS A 157 11.45 6.33 -11.45
CA LYS A 157 10.77 7.27 -12.35
C LYS A 157 9.26 7.15 -12.20
N GLY A 158 8.62 8.21 -11.68
CA GLY A 158 7.17 8.29 -11.56
C GLY A 158 6.69 8.81 -10.21
N ALA A 159 5.38 8.74 -9.99
CA ALA A 159 4.75 9.19 -8.75
C ALA A 159 4.67 8.05 -7.73
N ILE A 160 5.18 8.30 -6.54
CA ILE A 160 5.13 7.38 -5.41
C ILE A 160 3.95 7.77 -4.49
N PRO A 161 3.11 6.82 -4.03
CA PRO A 161 2.00 7.14 -3.16
C PRO A 161 2.47 7.61 -1.79
N GLY A 162 1.82 8.65 -1.28
CA GLY A 162 2.00 9.18 0.07
C GLY A 162 2.70 10.53 0.17
N PRO A 163 2.85 11.07 1.38
CA PRO A 163 3.62 12.27 1.66
C PRO A 163 5.13 11.99 1.63
N LYS A 164 5.93 13.05 1.60
CA LYS A 164 7.39 12.95 1.76
C LYS A 164 7.72 12.32 3.12
N GLY A 165 8.67 11.38 3.14
CA GLY A 165 9.07 10.64 4.34
C GLY A 165 8.12 9.50 4.75
N CYS A 166 7.12 9.14 3.94
CA CYS A 166 6.30 7.97 4.23
C CYS A 166 7.04 6.66 3.95
N LEU A 167 6.66 5.62 4.67
CA LEU A 167 7.11 4.26 4.40
C LEU A 167 6.43 3.75 3.13
N VAL A 168 7.21 3.16 2.24
CA VAL A 168 6.73 2.48 1.04
C VAL A 168 7.32 1.08 0.96
N MET A 169 6.58 0.16 0.36
CA MET A 169 7.04 -1.16 0.02
C MET A 169 7.31 -1.21 -1.49
N VAL A 170 8.53 -1.57 -1.85
CA VAL A 170 8.94 -1.76 -3.23
C VAL A 170 9.11 -3.25 -3.48
N LYS A 171 8.55 -3.74 -4.56
CA LYS A 171 8.68 -5.13 -5.01
C LYS A 171 8.83 -5.17 -6.52
N SER A 172 9.37 -6.25 -7.05
CA SER A 172 9.42 -6.47 -8.50
C SER A 172 8.01 -6.42 -9.08
N ALA A 173 7.86 -5.83 -10.26
CA ALA A 173 6.56 -5.66 -10.89
C ALA A 173 5.99 -7.01 -11.36
N VAL A 174 4.71 -7.23 -11.06
CA VAL A 174 4.00 -8.46 -11.49
C VAL A 174 3.71 -8.43 -12.99
N LYS A 175 3.46 -7.24 -13.59
CA LYS A 175 3.03 -7.08 -14.97
C LYS A 175 4.06 -6.44 -15.90
N GLY A 176 5.21 -6.04 -15.42
CA GLY A 176 6.23 -5.30 -16.18
C GLY A 176 7.53 -6.05 -16.39
N GLY A 177 7.58 -7.31 -16.02
CA GLY A 177 8.75 -8.15 -16.23
C GLY A 177 9.08 -8.24 -17.72
N ALA A 178 10.37 -8.15 -18.04
CA ALA A 178 10.88 -8.27 -19.40
C ALA A 178 10.25 -9.47 -20.12
N LYS A 179 9.78 -9.19 -21.34
CA LYS A 179 9.59 -10.24 -22.34
C LYS A 179 10.95 -10.68 -22.82
#